data_98a2c1db376ad9014d93b6a931f5236b
#
_entry.id   98a2c1db376ad9014d93b6a931f5236b
#
_cell.length_a   1.000
_cell.length_b   1.000
_cell.length_c   1.000
_cell.angle_alpha   90.00
_cell.angle_beta   90.00
_cell.angle_gamma   90.00
#
_symmetry.space_group_name_H-M   'P 1'
#
loop_
_entity.id
_entity.type
_entity.pdbx_description
1 polymer ?
#
loop_
_entity_poly.entity_id
_entity_poly.type
_entity_poly.pdbx_seq_one_letter_code
_entity_poly.pdbx_strand_id
1 'polypeptide(L)'
;MYTYKVKTPIALFLFKRKNTVLKILDQVRNVQPERMYLLSDQGRTEEERFRVQEVREAVEKAIDWPCEIIKFYAEANQGVYKNIGLGAKKVFEKEDKAIFLEDDNYPEITFFQYADEMLEKYADNERILWVCGTNYLTEYNNQNNDSYFFTQHLLPCGWASWKNKFLKYYNGELENFLVNKNAFFESYQSQSLAEQQWVSVSDEYNRKEQGKNFISWDYQMLFSLRANGLLGIAPYRNQIRNIGADVDSTHGGTSLNMIMTKRFCEIPTRPLDFPLLHPVDLKQDEGFNKKIGEIILFPLPIRIKNKFFSFLKKLLGIREDEHLKEELKKKFFRR
;
A
#
# COMPACT_ATOMS: atom_id res chain seq x y z
N MET A 1 11.09 9.91 -26.90
CA MET A 1 11.57 8.83 -26.01
C MET A 1 11.82 9.46 -24.65
N TYR A 2 11.26 8.93 -23.56
CA TYR A 2 11.49 9.46 -22.21
C TYR A 2 12.94 9.16 -21.81
N THR A 3 13.69 10.17 -21.41
CA THR A 3 15.16 10.06 -21.21
C THR A 3 15.58 10.12 -19.75
N TYR A 4 14.62 10.17 -18.81
CA TYR A 4 14.92 10.26 -17.41
C TYR A 4 15.51 8.95 -16.87
N LYS A 5 16.59 9.03 -16.10
CA LYS A 5 17.14 7.92 -15.32
C LYS A 5 16.84 8.13 -13.85
N VAL A 6 16.23 7.14 -13.22
CA VAL A 6 15.90 7.19 -11.80
C VAL A 6 17.17 7.10 -10.96
N LYS A 7 17.27 7.98 -9.96
CA LYS A 7 18.43 8.06 -9.05
C LYS A 7 18.22 7.23 -7.77
N THR A 8 16.96 7.07 -7.36
CA THR A 8 16.61 6.32 -6.16
C THR A 8 16.56 4.83 -6.44
N PRO A 9 17.13 3.96 -5.60
CA PRO A 9 17.00 2.52 -5.72
C PRO A 9 15.54 2.07 -5.75
N ILE A 10 15.25 1.06 -6.58
CA ILE A 10 13.90 0.48 -6.68
C ILE A 10 13.87 -0.89 -6.00
N ALA A 11 12.92 -1.08 -5.09
CA ALA A 11 12.61 -2.34 -4.45
C ALA A 11 11.33 -2.93 -5.06
N LEU A 12 11.41 -4.15 -5.59
CA LEU A 12 10.31 -4.85 -6.23
C LEU A 12 9.94 -6.09 -5.41
N PHE A 13 8.71 -6.09 -4.89
CA PHE A 13 8.15 -7.24 -4.18
C PHE A 13 7.60 -8.24 -5.19
N LEU A 14 8.00 -9.50 -5.04
CA LEU A 14 7.70 -10.59 -5.96
C LEU A 14 6.95 -11.71 -5.25
N PHE A 15 5.99 -12.30 -5.94
CA PHE A 15 5.40 -13.56 -5.52
C PHE A 15 5.20 -14.51 -6.71
N LYS A 16 3.97 -14.70 -7.19
CA LYS A 16 3.64 -15.73 -8.21
C LYS A 16 3.08 -15.20 -9.52
N ARG A 17 3.11 -13.88 -9.75
CA ARG A 17 2.50 -13.19 -10.89
C ARG A 17 3.53 -12.80 -11.96
N LYS A 18 4.02 -13.79 -12.70
CA LYS A 18 5.07 -13.60 -13.72
C LYS A 18 4.70 -12.54 -14.77
N ASN A 19 3.48 -12.61 -15.32
CA ASN A 19 3.09 -11.75 -16.45
C ASN A 19 2.91 -10.28 -16.04
N THR A 20 2.41 -10.02 -14.82
CA THR A 20 2.22 -8.66 -14.31
C THR A 20 3.55 -8.03 -13.96
N VAL A 21 4.41 -8.75 -13.24
CA VAL A 21 5.72 -8.22 -12.82
C VAL A 21 6.64 -7.92 -14.00
N LEU A 22 6.60 -8.71 -15.07
CA LEU A 22 7.40 -8.43 -16.27
C LEU A 22 6.94 -7.15 -16.98
N LYS A 23 5.63 -6.86 -17.01
CA LYS A 23 5.11 -5.57 -17.52
C LYS A 23 5.61 -4.39 -16.68
N ILE A 24 5.65 -4.55 -15.35
CA ILE A 24 6.18 -3.54 -14.44
C ILE A 24 7.67 -3.32 -14.70
N LEU A 25 8.41 -4.41 -14.86
CA LEU A 25 9.84 -4.36 -15.13
C LEU A 25 10.16 -3.69 -16.49
N ASP A 26 9.28 -3.80 -17.50
CA ASP A 26 9.42 -3.07 -18.76
C ASP A 26 9.35 -1.53 -18.55
N GLN A 27 8.54 -1.04 -17.60
CA GLN A 27 8.56 0.38 -17.23
C GLN A 27 9.84 0.74 -16.46
N VAL A 28 10.27 -0.12 -15.53
CA VAL A 28 11.54 0.08 -14.79
C VAL A 28 12.75 0.12 -15.73
N ARG A 29 12.75 -0.72 -16.77
CA ARG A 29 13.81 -0.71 -17.81
C ARG A 29 13.94 0.65 -18.51
N ASN A 30 12.85 1.38 -18.70
CA ASN A 30 12.89 2.69 -19.35
C ASN A 30 13.60 3.77 -18.50
N VAL A 31 13.71 3.59 -17.18
CA VAL A 31 14.38 4.51 -16.26
C VAL A 31 15.70 3.99 -15.71
N GLN A 32 16.06 2.74 -16.01
CA GLN A 32 17.36 2.12 -15.75
C GLN A 32 17.95 2.44 -14.35
N PRO A 33 17.34 2.01 -13.24
CA PRO A 33 17.93 2.20 -11.91
C PRO A 33 19.31 1.55 -11.84
N GLU A 34 20.26 2.20 -11.19
CA GLU A 34 21.61 1.64 -10.96
C GLU A 34 21.59 0.51 -9.92
N ARG A 35 20.55 0.48 -9.06
CA ARG A 35 20.38 -0.55 -8.02
C ARG A 35 18.93 -0.98 -7.87
N MET A 36 18.72 -2.29 -7.79
CA MET A 36 17.42 -2.90 -7.53
C MET A 36 17.48 -3.91 -6.37
N TYR A 37 16.43 -3.89 -5.57
CA TYR A 37 16.17 -4.90 -4.54
C TYR A 37 15.03 -5.80 -5.01
N LEU A 38 15.27 -7.10 -5.07
CA LEU A 38 14.25 -8.11 -5.37
C LEU A 38 13.89 -8.82 -4.07
N LEU A 39 12.67 -8.54 -3.56
CA LEU A 39 12.15 -9.15 -2.35
C LEU A 39 11.09 -10.17 -2.73
N SER A 40 11.32 -11.44 -2.45
CA SER A 40 10.39 -12.50 -2.85
C SER A 40 10.01 -13.38 -1.67
N ASP A 41 8.71 -13.46 -1.40
CA ASP A 41 8.19 -14.48 -0.50
C ASP A 41 8.27 -15.86 -1.15
N GLN A 42 8.12 -16.93 -0.37
CA GLN A 42 8.09 -18.32 -0.87
C GLN A 42 6.65 -18.83 -0.96
N GLY A 43 6.44 -19.78 -1.89
CA GLY A 43 5.16 -20.47 -2.04
C GLY A 43 4.79 -21.35 -0.84
N ARG A 44 3.50 -21.46 -0.56
CA ARG A 44 2.94 -22.29 0.52
C ARG A 44 2.86 -23.76 0.14
N THR A 45 2.56 -24.02 -1.15
CA THR A 45 2.48 -25.35 -1.75
C THR A 45 3.63 -25.58 -2.73
N GLU A 46 3.84 -26.81 -3.15
CA GLU A 46 4.85 -27.14 -4.16
C GLU A 46 4.59 -26.42 -5.49
N GLU A 47 3.32 -26.37 -5.92
CA GLU A 47 2.90 -25.62 -7.11
C GLU A 47 3.22 -24.12 -6.99
N GLU A 48 2.88 -23.49 -5.84
CA GLU A 48 3.22 -22.08 -5.63
C GLU A 48 4.75 -21.85 -5.60
N ARG A 49 5.52 -22.77 -5.02
CA ARG A 49 7.00 -22.70 -5.00
C ARG A 49 7.57 -22.72 -6.41
N PHE A 50 7.05 -23.60 -7.27
CA PHE A 50 7.46 -23.65 -8.67
C PHE A 50 7.17 -22.31 -9.38
N ARG A 51 5.96 -21.76 -9.23
CA ARG A 51 5.59 -20.46 -9.81
C ARG A 51 6.45 -19.30 -9.28
N VAL A 52 6.76 -19.29 -7.99
CA VAL A 52 7.64 -18.30 -7.38
C VAL A 52 9.04 -18.38 -7.98
N GLN A 53 9.58 -19.60 -8.17
CA GLN A 53 10.90 -19.79 -8.79
C GLN A 53 10.91 -19.30 -10.23
N GLU A 54 9.88 -19.59 -11.02
CA GLU A 54 9.74 -19.07 -12.39
C GLU A 54 9.71 -17.53 -12.43
N VAL A 55 9.06 -16.87 -11.45
CA VAL A 55 9.02 -15.41 -11.34
C VAL A 55 10.42 -14.87 -11.04
N ARG A 56 11.13 -15.44 -10.05
CA ARG A 56 12.49 -15.03 -9.68
C ARG A 56 13.43 -15.08 -10.87
N GLU A 57 13.47 -16.22 -11.58
CA GLU A 57 14.33 -16.43 -12.75
C GLU A 57 13.96 -15.49 -13.92
N ALA A 58 12.66 -15.30 -14.18
CA ALA A 58 12.20 -14.44 -15.25
C ALA A 58 12.55 -12.97 -14.99
N VAL A 59 12.38 -12.48 -13.76
CA VAL A 59 12.72 -11.11 -13.38
C VAL A 59 14.23 -10.88 -13.45
N GLU A 60 15.05 -11.80 -12.91
CA GLU A 60 16.50 -11.70 -12.99
C GLU A 60 17.02 -11.66 -14.43
N LYS A 61 16.46 -12.51 -15.29
CA LYS A 61 16.82 -12.55 -16.71
C LYS A 61 16.39 -11.30 -17.48
N ALA A 62 15.31 -10.67 -17.07
CA ALA A 62 14.74 -9.50 -17.74
C ALA A 62 15.42 -8.19 -17.36
N ILE A 63 16.26 -8.16 -16.33
CA ILE A 63 17.10 -7.00 -15.99
C ILE A 63 18.35 -7.04 -16.87
N ASP A 64 18.27 -6.38 -18.03
CA ASP A 64 19.27 -6.42 -19.11
C ASP A 64 20.06 -5.11 -19.28
N TRP A 65 20.04 -4.24 -18.29
CA TRP A 65 20.82 -3.02 -18.21
C TRP A 65 21.81 -3.08 -17.04
N PRO A 66 22.87 -2.23 -17.00
CA PRO A 66 23.80 -2.17 -15.88
C PRO A 66 23.07 -1.83 -14.58
N CYS A 67 22.93 -2.80 -13.67
CA CYS A 67 22.19 -2.69 -12.43
C CYS A 67 22.79 -3.62 -11.36
N GLU A 68 23.01 -3.08 -10.16
CA GLU A 68 23.33 -3.89 -9.00
C GLU A 68 22.04 -4.53 -8.48
N ILE A 69 21.96 -5.85 -8.44
CA ILE A 69 20.78 -6.60 -7.98
C ILE A 69 21.06 -7.18 -6.60
N ILE A 70 20.27 -6.78 -5.61
CA ILE A 70 20.31 -7.31 -4.24
C ILE A 70 19.05 -8.13 -4.00
N LYS A 71 19.22 -9.41 -3.60
CA LYS A 71 18.13 -10.36 -3.46
C LYS A 71 17.83 -10.65 -1.99
N PHE A 72 16.55 -10.56 -1.61
CA PHE A 72 16.01 -11.00 -0.33
C PHE A 72 14.92 -12.06 -0.58
N TYR A 73 15.35 -13.28 -0.91
CA TYR A 73 14.46 -14.40 -1.21
C TYR A 73 14.21 -15.22 0.03
N ALA A 74 12.94 -15.33 0.42
CA ALA A 74 12.54 -16.17 1.53
C ALA A 74 12.65 -17.66 1.18
N GLU A 75 13.09 -18.48 2.14
CA GLU A 75 13.16 -19.94 2.03
C GLU A 75 11.80 -20.59 2.32
N ALA A 76 10.97 -19.94 3.14
CA ALA A 76 9.62 -20.37 3.48
C ALA A 76 8.64 -19.20 3.37
N ASN A 77 7.34 -19.49 3.19
CA ASN A 77 6.32 -18.44 3.12
C ASN A 77 6.23 -17.68 4.45
N GLN A 78 6.42 -16.37 4.38
CA GLN A 78 6.43 -15.45 5.52
C GLN A 78 5.15 -14.62 5.62
N GLY A 79 4.40 -14.50 4.51
CA GLY A 79 3.21 -13.67 4.39
C GLY A 79 3.50 -12.19 4.11
N VAL A 80 2.43 -11.47 3.73
CA VAL A 80 2.49 -10.09 3.23
C VAL A 80 3.20 -9.14 4.18
N TYR A 81 2.90 -9.19 5.48
CA TYR A 81 3.51 -8.29 6.47
C TYR A 81 5.03 -8.42 6.52
N LYS A 82 5.54 -9.66 6.61
CA LYS A 82 6.99 -9.88 6.70
C LYS A 82 7.69 -9.60 5.38
N ASN A 83 7.05 -9.96 4.26
CA ASN A 83 7.63 -9.74 2.95
C ASN A 83 7.70 -8.24 2.62
N ILE A 84 6.64 -7.47 2.86
CA ILE A 84 6.58 -6.05 2.48
C ILE A 84 7.01 -5.16 3.64
N GLY A 85 6.33 -5.20 4.78
CA GLY A 85 6.61 -4.31 5.91
C GLY A 85 8.02 -4.48 6.49
N LEU A 86 8.42 -5.71 6.81
CA LEU A 86 9.78 -5.99 7.29
C LEU A 86 10.79 -6.02 6.15
N GLY A 87 10.37 -6.39 4.93
CA GLY A 87 11.21 -6.30 3.73
C GLY A 87 11.65 -4.87 3.44
N ALA A 88 10.75 -3.90 3.56
CA ALA A 88 11.11 -2.49 3.42
C ALA A 88 12.13 -2.03 4.47
N LYS A 89 12.02 -2.49 5.73
CA LYS A 89 13.05 -2.23 6.76
C LYS A 89 14.43 -2.74 6.34
N LYS A 90 14.52 -3.95 5.74
CA LYS A 90 15.79 -4.51 5.24
C LYS A 90 16.41 -3.67 4.12
N VAL A 91 15.58 -3.11 3.24
CA VAL A 91 16.05 -2.17 2.21
C VAL A 91 16.61 -0.90 2.87
N PHE A 92 15.89 -0.33 3.83
CA PHE A 92 16.32 0.87 4.55
C PHE A 92 17.51 0.65 5.51
N GLU A 93 17.90 -0.58 5.82
CA GLU A 93 19.18 -0.85 6.48
C GLU A 93 20.38 -0.48 5.59
N LYS A 94 20.18 -0.51 4.25
CA LYS A 94 21.21 -0.28 3.24
C LYS A 94 21.07 1.06 2.50
N GLU A 95 19.85 1.57 2.37
CA GLU A 95 19.52 2.75 1.57
C GLU A 95 18.90 3.86 2.41
N ASP A 96 19.29 5.11 2.13
CA ASP A 96 18.71 6.28 2.81
C ASP A 96 17.32 6.63 2.31
N LYS A 97 16.99 6.26 1.07
CA LYS A 97 15.68 6.41 0.43
C LYS A 97 15.47 5.30 -0.59
N ALA A 98 14.22 4.91 -0.83
CA ALA A 98 13.89 3.87 -1.81
C ALA A 98 12.47 4.05 -2.37
N ILE A 99 12.27 3.58 -3.60
CA ILE A 99 10.98 3.42 -4.27
C ILE A 99 10.58 1.95 -4.17
N PHE A 100 9.31 1.69 -3.85
CA PHE A 100 8.76 0.36 -3.66
C PHE A 100 7.61 0.10 -4.62
N LEU A 101 7.64 -1.05 -5.29
CA LEU A 101 6.58 -1.54 -6.17
C LEU A 101 6.23 -2.98 -5.80
N GLU A 102 4.96 -3.32 -5.85
CA GLU A 102 4.48 -4.70 -5.76
C GLU A 102 4.30 -5.29 -7.16
N ASP A 103 4.18 -6.62 -7.28
CA ASP A 103 4.10 -7.35 -8.54
C ASP A 103 2.81 -7.09 -9.36
N ASP A 104 1.97 -6.18 -8.87
CA ASP A 104 0.75 -5.69 -9.52
C ASP A 104 0.66 -4.15 -9.63
N ASN A 105 1.68 -3.43 -9.20
CA ASN A 105 1.72 -1.97 -9.24
C ASN A 105 2.35 -1.47 -10.54
N TYR A 106 1.57 -1.37 -11.62
CA TYR A 106 2.05 -0.90 -12.93
C TYR A 106 2.25 0.61 -12.93
N PRO A 107 3.52 1.12 -13.01
CA PRO A 107 3.80 2.54 -12.92
C PRO A 107 3.67 3.26 -14.26
N GLU A 108 3.19 4.51 -14.24
CA GLU A 108 3.42 5.48 -15.29
C GLU A 108 4.90 5.87 -15.30
N ILE A 109 5.47 6.13 -16.45
CA ILE A 109 6.91 6.41 -16.56
C ILE A 109 7.33 7.64 -15.75
N THR A 110 6.47 8.63 -15.63
CA THR A 110 6.72 9.86 -14.88
C THR A 110 6.68 9.69 -13.36
N PHE A 111 6.22 8.54 -12.87
CA PHE A 111 6.24 8.21 -11.43
C PHE A 111 7.65 8.28 -10.84
N PHE A 112 8.64 7.78 -11.56
CA PHE A 112 10.01 7.69 -11.06
C PHE A 112 10.66 9.06 -10.87
N GLN A 113 10.48 9.98 -11.84
CA GLN A 113 10.97 11.35 -11.72
C GLN A 113 10.24 12.10 -10.60
N TYR A 114 8.92 11.91 -10.49
CA TYR A 114 8.13 12.49 -9.41
C TYR A 114 8.61 11.99 -8.03
N ALA A 115 8.81 10.69 -7.88
CA ALA A 115 9.27 10.11 -6.61
C ALA A 115 10.66 10.65 -6.22
N ASP A 116 11.61 10.68 -7.16
CA ASP A 116 12.95 11.25 -6.94
C ASP A 116 12.87 12.72 -6.47
N GLU A 117 12.05 13.55 -7.14
CA GLU A 117 11.90 14.96 -6.82
C GLU A 117 11.25 15.17 -5.44
N MET A 118 10.23 14.37 -5.10
CA MET A 118 9.59 14.44 -3.77
C MET A 118 10.53 13.96 -2.66
N LEU A 119 11.28 12.89 -2.91
CA LEU A 119 12.27 12.38 -1.97
C LEU A 119 13.40 13.37 -1.69
N GLU A 120 13.82 14.11 -2.70
CA GLU A 120 14.83 15.16 -2.53
C GLU A 120 14.25 16.37 -1.80
N LYS A 121 13.13 16.91 -2.30
CA LYS A 121 12.51 18.13 -1.78
C LYS A 121 12.11 18.05 -0.31
N TYR A 122 11.63 16.87 0.13
CA TYR A 122 11.10 16.69 1.48
C TYR A 122 12.00 15.82 2.38
N ALA A 123 13.28 15.65 2.03
CA ALA A 123 14.22 14.85 2.80
C ALA A 123 14.26 15.27 4.29
N ASP A 124 14.38 16.56 4.55
CA ASP A 124 14.53 17.13 5.90
C ASP A 124 13.19 17.49 6.57
N ASN A 125 12.06 17.22 5.90
CA ASN A 125 10.76 17.57 6.45
C ASN A 125 10.17 16.40 7.27
N GLU A 126 10.27 16.49 8.59
CA GLU A 126 9.81 15.44 9.53
C GLU A 126 8.29 15.19 9.51
N ARG A 127 7.47 16.08 8.93
CA ARG A 127 6.02 15.90 8.82
C ARG A 127 5.61 15.02 7.65
N ILE A 128 6.50 14.78 6.70
CA ILE A 128 6.23 13.96 5.51
C ILE A 128 6.90 12.60 5.69
N LEU A 129 6.06 11.54 5.75
CA LEU A 129 6.55 10.15 5.86
C LEU A 129 6.49 9.40 4.53
N TRP A 130 5.56 9.76 3.63
CA TRP A 130 5.10 8.90 2.57
C TRP A 130 4.98 9.64 1.24
N VAL A 131 5.54 9.10 0.18
CA VAL A 131 5.31 9.54 -1.20
C VAL A 131 4.57 8.43 -1.91
N CYS A 132 3.35 8.66 -2.39
CA CYS A 132 2.59 7.66 -3.11
C CYS A 132 2.44 7.98 -4.59
N GLY A 133 2.33 6.94 -5.42
CA GLY A 133 2.05 7.08 -6.84
C GLY A 133 0.56 7.03 -7.18
N THR A 134 -0.29 6.65 -6.22
CA THR A 134 -1.71 6.43 -6.47
C THR A 134 -2.54 7.70 -6.26
N ASN A 135 -3.47 7.93 -7.20
CA ASN A 135 -4.58 8.87 -7.05
C ASN A 135 -5.87 8.21 -7.55
N TYR A 136 -6.75 7.81 -6.63
CA TYR A 136 -8.00 7.11 -6.96
C TYR A 136 -9.00 7.95 -7.75
N LEU A 137 -8.77 9.26 -7.87
CA LEU A 137 -9.59 10.16 -8.71
C LEU A 137 -9.15 10.16 -10.18
N THR A 138 -8.12 9.41 -10.54
CA THR A 138 -7.43 9.48 -11.85
C THR A 138 -6.71 10.80 -12.04
N GLU A 139 -7.40 11.91 -11.86
CA GLU A 139 -6.88 13.28 -11.92
C GLU A 139 -7.68 14.18 -10.97
N TYR A 140 -7.00 15.06 -10.28
CA TYR A 140 -7.60 16.09 -9.44
C TYR A 140 -6.80 17.38 -9.58
N ASN A 141 -7.50 18.48 -9.86
CA ASN A 141 -6.91 19.81 -9.94
C ASN A 141 -7.51 20.68 -8.84
N ASN A 142 -6.66 21.33 -8.04
CA ASN A 142 -7.08 22.36 -7.10
C ASN A 142 -7.00 23.75 -7.76
N GLN A 143 -7.38 24.78 -7.04
CA GLN A 143 -7.40 26.17 -7.57
C GLN A 143 -6.01 26.69 -7.94
N ASN A 144 -4.94 26.16 -7.33
CA ASN A 144 -3.56 26.58 -7.57
C ASN A 144 -2.90 25.78 -8.70
N ASN A 145 -3.55 24.75 -9.24
CA ASN A 145 -2.99 23.79 -10.19
C ASN A 145 -1.74 23.09 -9.64
N ASP A 146 -1.70 22.82 -8.32
CA ASP A 146 -0.58 22.12 -7.70
C ASP A 146 -0.40 20.72 -8.31
N SER A 147 0.84 20.31 -8.54
CA SER A 147 1.14 19.00 -9.14
C SER A 147 1.03 17.83 -8.17
N TYR A 148 0.80 18.08 -6.90
CA TYR A 148 0.58 17.08 -5.87
C TYR A 148 -0.06 17.70 -4.62
N PHE A 149 -0.56 16.84 -3.71
CA PHE A 149 -1.31 17.24 -2.53
C PHE A 149 -0.80 16.51 -1.29
N PHE A 150 -0.87 17.19 -0.14
CA PHE A 150 -0.61 16.56 1.15
C PHE A 150 -1.89 15.91 1.68
N THR A 151 -1.74 14.67 2.16
CA THR A 151 -2.86 13.86 2.63
C THR A 151 -2.45 12.99 3.81
N GLN A 152 -3.41 12.67 4.69
CA GLN A 152 -3.27 11.62 5.70
C GLN A 152 -3.92 10.29 5.27
N HIS A 153 -4.49 10.22 4.06
CA HIS A 153 -4.93 8.95 3.52
C HIS A 153 -3.74 8.14 3.03
N LEU A 154 -3.62 6.91 3.51
CA LEU A 154 -2.65 5.98 2.94
C LEU A 154 -3.16 5.50 1.59
N LEU A 155 -2.33 5.67 0.57
CA LEU A 155 -2.52 5.17 -0.79
C LEU A 155 -1.34 4.21 -1.06
N PRO A 156 -1.52 2.89 -0.86
CA PRO A 156 -0.39 1.99 -0.67
C PRO A 156 0.29 1.53 -1.95
N CYS A 157 -0.36 1.64 -3.12
CA CYS A 157 0.21 1.11 -4.36
C CYS A 157 1.28 2.04 -4.94
N GLY A 158 2.50 1.53 -5.10
CA GLY A 158 3.65 2.25 -5.60
C GLY A 158 4.01 3.45 -4.73
N TRP A 159 5.05 3.31 -3.94
CA TRP A 159 5.38 4.30 -2.92
C TRP A 159 6.89 4.51 -2.75
N ALA A 160 7.24 5.59 -2.09
CA ALA A 160 8.62 5.87 -1.69
C ALA A 160 8.68 6.51 -0.30
N SER A 161 9.82 6.35 0.37
CA SER A 161 10.05 6.92 1.70
C SER A 161 11.56 7.01 2.00
N TRP A 162 11.87 7.50 3.21
CA TRP A 162 13.23 7.69 3.73
C TRP A 162 13.50 6.77 4.90
N LYS A 163 14.72 6.26 5.01
CA LYS A 163 15.20 5.41 6.09
C LYS A 163 14.89 5.96 7.49
N ASN A 164 15.38 7.18 7.76
CA ASN A 164 15.25 7.83 9.06
C ASN A 164 13.77 7.95 9.48
N LYS A 165 12.88 8.27 8.54
CA LYS A 165 11.46 8.45 8.80
C LYS A 165 10.73 7.11 8.91
N PHE A 166 10.98 6.19 7.97
CA PHE A 166 10.32 4.88 7.98
C PHE A 166 10.68 4.09 9.23
N LEU A 167 11.97 4.00 9.58
CA LEU A 167 12.42 3.26 10.77
C LEU A 167 11.93 3.90 12.08
N LYS A 168 11.77 5.24 12.12
CA LYS A 168 11.28 5.97 13.28
C LYS A 168 9.77 5.79 13.49
N TYR A 169 8.98 5.83 12.42
CA TYR A 169 7.53 5.97 12.52
C TYR A 169 6.73 4.73 12.14
N TYR A 170 7.26 3.82 11.31
CA TYR A 170 6.52 2.61 10.91
C TYR A 170 6.36 1.66 12.09
N ASN A 171 5.18 1.71 12.70
CA ASN A 171 4.80 0.87 13.82
C ASN A 171 4.19 -0.46 13.33
N GLY A 172 5.05 -1.32 12.78
CA GLY A 172 4.64 -2.60 12.22
C GLY A 172 4.04 -3.56 13.26
N GLU A 173 4.41 -3.41 14.53
CA GLU A 173 3.92 -4.24 15.63
C GLU A 173 2.70 -3.65 16.35
N LEU A 174 2.18 -2.49 15.91
CA LEU A 174 1.06 -1.79 16.53
C LEU A 174 1.26 -1.53 18.03
N GLU A 175 2.48 -1.19 18.43
CA GLU A 175 2.78 -0.80 19.80
C GLU A 175 1.97 0.43 20.21
N ASN A 176 1.52 0.45 21.46
CA ASN A 176 0.69 1.55 21.98
C ASN A 176 -0.60 1.82 21.15
N PHE A 177 -1.11 0.82 20.43
CA PHE A 177 -2.31 0.95 19.59
C PHE A 177 -3.47 1.58 20.34
N LEU A 178 -3.84 1.00 21.50
CA LEU A 178 -4.97 1.48 22.29
C LEU A 178 -4.75 2.89 22.90
N VAL A 179 -3.51 3.21 23.25
CA VAL A 179 -3.13 4.54 23.81
C VAL A 179 -3.33 5.63 22.75
N ASN A 180 -3.01 5.35 21.49
CA ASN A 180 -3.10 6.32 20.40
C ASN A 180 -4.51 6.41 19.77
N LYS A 181 -5.53 5.78 20.36
CA LYS A 181 -6.89 5.77 19.82
C LYS A 181 -7.44 7.18 19.59
N ASN A 182 -7.32 8.06 20.54
CA ASN A 182 -7.86 9.41 20.43
C ASN A 182 -7.18 10.19 19.31
N ALA A 183 -5.84 10.19 19.24
CA ALA A 183 -5.07 10.84 18.18
C ALA A 183 -5.45 10.29 16.80
N PHE A 184 -5.66 8.97 16.69
CA PHE A 184 -6.10 8.34 15.44
C PHE A 184 -7.47 8.88 15.01
N PHE A 185 -8.47 8.92 15.90
CA PHE A 185 -9.81 9.40 15.57
C PHE A 185 -9.85 10.89 15.26
N GLU A 186 -9.13 11.72 16.02
CA GLU A 186 -9.03 13.17 15.81
C GLU A 186 -8.38 13.54 14.48
N SER A 187 -7.58 12.64 13.91
CA SER A 187 -6.95 12.85 12.60
C SER A 187 -7.93 12.78 11.41
N TYR A 188 -9.19 12.39 11.61
CA TYR A 188 -10.18 12.23 10.56
C TYR A 188 -11.24 13.31 10.57
N GLN A 189 -11.55 13.85 9.38
CA GLN A 189 -12.74 14.70 9.19
C GLN A 189 -14.04 13.89 9.16
N SER A 190 -13.97 12.60 8.77
CA SER A 190 -15.13 11.70 8.69
C SER A 190 -15.09 10.65 9.80
N GLN A 191 -15.98 10.77 10.77
CA GLN A 191 -16.14 9.79 11.85
C GLN A 191 -16.42 8.39 11.33
N SER A 192 -17.25 8.25 10.29
CA SER A 192 -17.55 6.94 9.70
C SER A 192 -16.34 6.28 9.04
N LEU A 193 -15.45 7.09 8.45
CA LEU A 193 -14.20 6.56 7.87
C LEU A 193 -13.21 6.19 8.99
N ALA A 194 -13.10 7.00 10.03
CA ALA A 194 -12.30 6.69 11.21
C ALA A 194 -12.72 5.36 11.84
N GLU A 195 -14.03 5.16 12.07
CA GLU A 195 -14.58 3.90 12.59
C GLU A 195 -14.24 2.71 11.68
N GLN A 196 -14.43 2.85 10.36
CA GLN A 196 -14.11 1.79 9.40
C GLN A 196 -12.63 1.40 9.45
N GLN A 197 -11.73 2.38 9.41
CA GLN A 197 -10.29 2.12 9.38
C GLN A 197 -9.78 1.66 10.75
N TRP A 198 -10.37 2.15 11.85
CA TRP A 198 -10.08 1.64 13.18
C TRP A 198 -10.38 0.14 13.31
N VAL A 199 -11.51 -0.33 12.77
CA VAL A 199 -11.84 -1.77 12.74
C VAL A 199 -10.76 -2.55 12.02
N SER A 200 -10.33 -2.11 10.85
CA SER A 200 -9.29 -2.81 10.08
C SER A 200 -7.95 -2.91 10.82
N VAL A 201 -7.52 -1.82 11.47
CA VAL A 201 -6.30 -1.83 12.30
C VAL A 201 -6.49 -2.69 13.56
N SER A 202 -7.69 -2.63 14.18
CA SER A 202 -8.02 -3.45 15.36
C SER A 202 -7.99 -4.94 15.04
N ASP A 203 -8.41 -5.34 13.83
CA ASP A 203 -8.37 -6.74 13.42
C ASP A 203 -6.90 -7.24 13.37
N GLU A 204 -5.96 -6.44 12.86
CA GLU A 204 -4.53 -6.75 12.89
C GLU A 204 -4.00 -6.82 14.33
N TYR A 205 -4.35 -5.83 15.17
CA TYR A 205 -3.97 -5.82 16.58
C TYR A 205 -4.48 -7.07 17.33
N ASN A 206 -5.75 -7.43 17.12
CA ASN A 206 -6.35 -8.62 17.72
C ASN A 206 -5.69 -9.92 17.25
N ARG A 207 -5.25 -9.98 15.98
CA ARG A 207 -4.48 -11.13 15.46
C ARG A 207 -3.17 -11.29 16.23
N LYS A 208 -2.45 -10.19 16.45
CA LYS A 208 -1.21 -10.19 17.25
C LYS A 208 -1.46 -10.69 18.68
N GLU A 209 -2.48 -10.14 19.36
CA GLU A 209 -2.83 -10.55 20.74
C GLU A 209 -3.21 -12.05 20.84
N GLN A 210 -3.66 -12.65 19.72
CA GLN A 210 -3.96 -14.07 19.61
C GLN A 210 -2.74 -14.93 19.16
N GLY A 211 -1.56 -14.32 19.02
CA GLY A 211 -0.37 -15.00 18.51
C GLY A 211 -0.45 -15.43 17.04
N LYS A 212 -1.35 -14.80 16.26
CA LYS A 212 -1.51 -15.04 14.82
C LYS A 212 -0.64 -14.07 14.01
N ASN A 213 -0.23 -14.52 12.82
CA ASN A 213 0.48 -13.64 11.89
C ASN A 213 -0.43 -12.50 11.40
N PHE A 214 0.15 -11.33 11.20
CA PHE A 214 -0.49 -10.24 10.46
C PHE A 214 -0.79 -10.65 9.01
N ILE A 215 -1.87 -10.11 8.45
CA ILE A 215 -2.25 -10.33 7.04
C ILE A 215 -2.16 -9.05 6.21
N SER A 216 -1.77 -7.94 6.85
CA SER A 216 -1.59 -6.63 6.23
C SER A 216 -0.25 -6.02 6.68
N TRP A 217 0.29 -5.10 5.89
CA TRP A 217 1.39 -4.22 6.24
C TRP A 217 0.95 -2.74 6.16
N ASP A 218 -0.05 -2.48 5.36
CA ASP A 218 -0.57 -1.15 5.05
C ASP A 218 -1.47 -0.59 6.16
N TYR A 219 -2.22 -1.42 6.89
CA TYR A 219 -2.96 -0.97 8.07
C TYR A 219 -2.03 -0.50 9.20
N GLN A 220 -0.87 -1.11 9.36
CA GLN A 220 0.17 -0.66 10.27
C GLN A 220 0.76 0.69 9.84
N MET A 221 0.95 0.91 8.52
CA MET A 221 1.40 2.19 7.99
C MET A 221 0.32 3.27 8.11
N LEU A 222 -0.94 2.93 7.82
CA LEU A 222 -2.09 3.81 8.05
C LEU A 222 -2.13 4.30 9.50
N PHE A 223 -2.01 3.37 10.44
CA PHE A 223 -1.96 3.70 11.87
C PHE A 223 -0.77 4.62 12.18
N SER A 224 0.40 4.30 11.64
CA SER A 224 1.61 5.10 11.85
C SER A 224 1.47 6.54 11.36
N LEU A 225 0.90 6.75 10.17
CA LEU A 225 0.61 8.08 9.63
C LEU A 225 -0.36 8.85 10.54
N ARG A 226 -1.48 8.23 10.90
CA ARG A 226 -2.58 8.87 11.63
C ARG A 226 -2.24 9.16 13.08
N ALA A 227 -1.67 8.16 13.79
CA ALA A 227 -1.32 8.31 15.20
C ALA A 227 -0.23 9.36 15.46
N ASN A 228 0.62 9.63 14.48
CA ASN A 228 1.69 10.61 14.59
C ASN A 228 1.40 11.95 13.87
N GLY A 229 0.20 12.13 13.32
CA GLY A 229 -0.17 13.36 12.61
C GLY A 229 0.68 13.63 11.36
N LEU A 230 1.26 12.59 10.76
CA LEU A 230 2.14 12.70 9.60
C LEU A 230 1.36 12.77 8.29
N LEU A 231 2.02 13.23 7.23
CA LEU A 231 1.44 13.42 5.92
C LEU A 231 2.11 12.50 4.89
N GLY A 232 1.33 12.10 3.91
CA GLY A 232 1.80 11.60 2.63
C GLY A 232 1.68 12.66 1.53
N ILE A 233 2.31 12.40 0.39
CA ILE A 233 2.22 13.19 -0.83
C ILE A 233 1.55 12.34 -1.90
N ALA A 234 0.48 12.83 -2.53
CA ALA A 234 -0.23 12.18 -3.62
C ALA A 234 -0.18 13.03 -4.90
N PRO A 235 0.09 12.46 -6.08
CA PRO A 235 0.19 13.20 -7.33
C PRO A 235 -1.19 13.67 -7.82
N TYR A 236 -1.25 14.77 -8.59
CA TYR A 236 -2.51 15.26 -9.15
C TYR A 236 -3.09 14.32 -10.22
N ARG A 237 -2.25 13.55 -10.91
CA ARG A 237 -2.64 12.47 -11.83
C ARG A 237 -2.16 11.13 -11.31
N ASN A 238 -3.00 10.10 -11.41
CA ASN A 238 -2.64 8.76 -10.99
C ASN A 238 -1.38 8.25 -11.72
N GLN A 239 -0.39 7.79 -10.96
CA GLN A 239 0.87 7.29 -11.47
C GLN A 239 1.01 5.78 -11.35
N ILE A 240 0.11 5.12 -10.62
CA ILE A 240 0.15 3.66 -10.42
C ILE A 240 -1.21 3.07 -10.77
N ARG A 241 -1.23 2.11 -11.70
CA ARG A 241 -2.37 1.27 -11.98
C ARG A 241 -2.18 -0.09 -11.32
N ASN A 242 -3.01 -0.42 -10.34
CA ASN A 242 -3.04 -1.77 -9.79
C ASN A 242 -3.69 -2.71 -10.80
N ILE A 243 -2.89 -3.64 -11.34
CA ILE A 243 -3.30 -4.62 -12.36
C ILE A 243 -3.49 -6.02 -11.77
N GLY A 244 -3.68 -6.12 -10.46
CA GLY A 244 -3.76 -7.37 -9.71
C GLY A 244 -5.17 -7.93 -9.51
N ALA A 245 -6.17 -7.45 -10.25
CA ALA A 245 -7.55 -7.93 -10.17
C ALA A 245 -7.74 -9.25 -10.92
N ASP A 246 -7.14 -10.33 -10.41
CA ASP A 246 -7.18 -11.67 -11.00
C ASP A 246 -7.42 -12.76 -9.94
N VAL A 247 -7.44 -14.02 -10.37
CA VAL A 247 -7.63 -15.20 -9.50
C VAL A 247 -6.51 -15.39 -8.47
N ASP A 248 -5.36 -14.76 -8.68
CA ASP A 248 -4.21 -14.81 -7.78
C ASP A 248 -4.20 -13.68 -6.76
N SER A 249 -5.21 -12.78 -6.79
CA SER A 249 -5.33 -11.66 -5.88
C SER A 249 -5.47 -12.10 -4.42
N THR A 250 -4.69 -11.51 -3.54
CA THR A 250 -4.75 -11.77 -2.10
C THR A 250 -5.81 -10.91 -1.41
N HIS A 251 -5.94 -9.64 -1.81
CA HIS A 251 -6.83 -8.67 -1.17
C HIS A 251 -7.67 -7.84 -2.15
N GLY A 252 -7.21 -7.68 -3.39
CA GLY A 252 -7.82 -6.80 -4.40
C GLY A 252 -9.14 -7.30 -5.01
N GLY A 253 -9.52 -8.56 -4.72
CA GLY A 253 -10.67 -9.22 -5.33
C GLY A 253 -10.33 -9.90 -6.66
N THR A 254 -11.04 -10.98 -6.95
CA THR A 254 -10.76 -11.87 -8.08
C THR A 254 -11.40 -11.42 -9.40
N SER A 255 -12.14 -10.32 -9.39
CA SER A 255 -12.85 -9.81 -10.58
C SER A 255 -13.13 -8.33 -10.48
N LEU A 256 -12.95 -7.62 -11.59
CA LEU A 256 -13.34 -6.21 -11.74
C LEU A 256 -14.86 -5.98 -11.57
N ASN A 257 -15.68 -7.03 -11.54
CA ASN A 257 -17.11 -6.90 -11.24
C ASN A 257 -17.40 -6.66 -9.76
N MET A 258 -16.45 -6.91 -8.88
CA MET A 258 -16.60 -6.64 -7.46
C MET A 258 -16.49 -5.13 -7.20
N ILE A 259 -17.42 -4.58 -6.39
CA ILE A 259 -17.50 -3.14 -6.09
C ILE A 259 -16.17 -2.63 -5.50
N MET A 260 -15.54 -3.40 -4.62
CA MET A 260 -14.29 -2.97 -3.98
C MET A 260 -13.13 -2.97 -4.98
N THR A 261 -13.03 -3.99 -5.84
CA THR A 261 -12.00 -4.09 -6.87
C THR A 261 -12.07 -2.91 -7.86
N LYS A 262 -13.27 -2.57 -8.33
CA LYS A 262 -13.48 -1.41 -9.24
C LYS A 262 -13.00 -0.08 -8.69
N ARG A 263 -12.94 0.07 -7.36
CA ARG A 263 -12.60 1.33 -6.70
C ARG A 263 -11.10 1.56 -6.60
N PHE A 264 -10.30 0.50 -6.65
CA PHE A 264 -8.88 0.54 -6.34
C PHE A 264 -7.99 -0.07 -7.42
N CYS A 265 -8.55 -0.93 -8.30
CA CYS A 265 -7.82 -1.58 -9.37
C CYS A 265 -8.17 -0.97 -10.73
N GLU A 266 -7.25 -1.08 -11.69
CA GLU A 266 -7.38 -0.65 -13.07
C GLU A 266 -7.70 0.85 -13.25
N ILE A 267 -7.39 1.70 -12.25
CA ILE A 267 -7.54 3.15 -12.38
C ILE A 267 -6.50 3.65 -13.39
N PRO A 268 -6.91 4.35 -14.46
CA PRO A 268 -6.00 4.82 -15.49
C PRO A 268 -4.89 5.71 -14.95
N THR A 269 -3.70 5.59 -15.50
CA THR A 269 -2.58 6.50 -15.26
C THR A 269 -2.50 7.57 -16.36
N ARG A 270 -1.90 8.70 -16.04
CA ARG A 270 -1.56 9.77 -17.00
C ARG A 270 -0.21 10.36 -16.63
N PRO A 271 0.65 10.68 -17.61
CA PRO A 271 1.94 11.30 -17.33
C PRO A 271 1.77 12.65 -16.62
N LEU A 272 2.69 12.93 -15.71
CA LEU A 272 2.79 14.24 -15.07
C LEU A 272 3.48 15.23 -15.99
N ASP A 273 3.08 16.50 -15.91
CA ASP A 273 3.77 17.61 -16.57
C ASP A 273 4.94 18.09 -15.68
N PHE A 274 6.07 18.35 -16.29
CA PHE A 274 7.26 18.91 -15.63
C PHE A 274 7.65 20.27 -16.22
N PRO A 275 8.15 21.20 -15.41
CA PRO A 275 8.46 21.08 -13.97
C PRO A 275 7.19 20.96 -13.11
N LEU A 276 7.30 20.29 -11.95
CA LEU A 276 6.17 20.20 -11.01
C LEU A 276 5.86 21.57 -10.39
N LEU A 277 4.57 21.87 -10.27
CA LEU A 277 4.08 23.02 -9.52
C LEU A 277 3.89 22.62 -8.05
N HIS A 278 4.69 23.22 -7.17
CA HIS A 278 4.72 22.88 -5.76
C HIS A 278 3.70 23.68 -4.97
N PRO A 279 2.94 23.03 -4.04
CA PRO A 279 2.13 23.75 -3.07
C PRO A 279 2.96 24.75 -2.25
N VAL A 280 2.41 25.94 -2.02
CA VAL A 280 3.07 26.97 -1.23
C VAL A 280 3.16 26.59 0.25
N ASP A 281 2.09 26.02 0.77
CA ASP A 281 1.96 25.64 2.18
C ASP A 281 1.96 24.11 2.37
N LEU A 282 2.56 23.65 3.47
CA LEU A 282 2.48 22.26 3.91
C LEU A 282 1.15 22.03 4.65
N LYS A 283 0.05 22.07 3.89
CA LYS A 283 -1.31 21.83 4.40
C LYS A 283 -1.99 20.75 3.58
N GLN A 284 -2.85 19.98 4.24
CA GLN A 284 -3.71 19.03 3.54
C GLN A 284 -4.64 19.77 2.56
N ASP A 285 -4.76 19.27 1.34
CA ASP A 285 -5.83 19.72 0.44
C ASP A 285 -7.16 19.10 0.88
N GLU A 286 -8.05 19.91 1.43
CA GLU A 286 -9.31 19.44 2.00
C GLU A 286 -10.25 18.84 0.94
N GLY A 287 -10.26 19.41 -0.26
CA GLY A 287 -11.07 18.90 -1.36
C GLY A 287 -10.61 17.53 -1.85
N PHE A 288 -9.28 17.38 -2.00
CA PHE A 288 -8.67 16.09 -2.33
C PHE A 288 -8.95 15.05 -1.23
N ASN A 289 -8.65 15.39 0.03
CA ASN A 289 -8.85 14.47 1.17
C ASN A 289 -10.31 14.04 1.32
N LYS A 290 -11.27 14.94 1.16
CA LYS A 290 -12.69 14.60 1.21
C LYS A 290 -13.05 13.59 0.12
N LYS A 291 -12.69 13.85 -1.13
CA LYS A 291 -13.01 12.96 -2.27
C LYS A 291 -12.34 11.59 -2.13
N ILE A 292 -11.06 11.54 -1.74
CA ILE A 292 -10.36 10.27 -1.47
C ILE A 292 -11.02 9.52 -0.31
N GLY A 293 -11.38 10.22 0.76
CA GLY A 293 -12.08 9.62 1.91
C GLY A 293 -13.43 9.00 1.51
N GLU A 294 -14.19 9.63 0.62
CA GLU A 294 -15.44 9.10 0.06
C GLU A 294 -15.22 7.82 -0.78
N ILE A 295 -14.09 7.75 -1.50
CA ILE A 295 -13.71 6.54 -2.22
C ILE A 295 -13.30 5.42 -1.25
N ILE A 296 -12.51 5.69 -0.22
CA ILE A 296 -12.07 4.69 0.75
C ILE A 296 -13.23 4.21 1.62
N LEU A 297 -14.16 5.07 1.98
CA LEU A 297 -15.32 4.72 2.79
C LEU A 297 -16.21 3.70 2.07
N PHE A 298 -16.53 2.59 2.72
CA PHE A 298 -17.40 1.57 2.14
C PHE A 298 -18.76 2.14 1.70
N PRO A 299 -19.30 1.70 0.55
CA PRO A 299 -20.66 2.06 0.14
C PRO A 299 -21.69 1.81 1.22
N LEU A 300 -22.71 2.68 1.31
CA LEU A 300 -23.72 2.63 2.36
C LEU A 300 -24.34 1.23 2.57
N PRO A 301 -24.69 0.45 1.52
CA PRO A 301 -25.24 -0.90 1.73
C PRO A 301 -24.25 -1.84 2.45
N ILE A 302 -22.96 -1.74 2.14
CA ILE A 302 -21.92 -2.55 2.80
C ILE A 302 -21.79 -2.11 4.27
N ARG A 303 -21.81 -0.81 4.55
CA ARG A 303 -21.75 -0.27 5.92
C ARG A 303 -22.93 -0.71 6.77
N ILE A 304 -24.15 -0.66 6.23
CA ILE A 304 -25.37 -1.14 6.90
C ILE A 304 -25.24 -2.64 7.20
N LYS A 305 -24.83 -3.43 6.20
CA LYS A 305 -24.63 -4.86 6.35
C LYS A 305 -23.60 -5.18 7.45
N ASN A 306 -22.46 -4.48 7.47
CA ASN A 306 -21.42 -4.69 8.47
C ASN A 306 -21.91 -4.32 9.88
N LYS A 307 -22.59 -3.18 10.05
CA LYS A 307 -23.18 -2.79 11.33
C LYS A 307 -24.22 -3.81 11.83
N PHE A 308 -25.04 -4.33 10.92
CA PHE A 308 -26.03 -5.37 11.27
C PHE A 308 -25.35 -6.66 11.73
N PHE A 309 -24.29 -7.11 11.04
CA PHE A 309 -23.54 -8.30 11.45
C PHE A 309 -22.79 -8.11 12.77
N SER A 310 -22.18 -6.95 12.99
CA SER A 310 -21.56 -6.61 14.28
C SER A 310 -22.59 -6.63 15.41
N PHE A 311 -23.76 -6.03 15.20
CA PHE A 311 -24.87 -6.10 16.16
C PHE A 311 -25.31 -7.54 16.45
N LEU A 312 -25.49 -8.38 15.42
CA LEU A 312 -25.83 -9.79 15.58
C LEU A 312 -24.77 -10.57 16.35
N LYS A 313 -23.49 -10.37 16.03
CA LYS A 313 -22.37 -10.97 16.77
C LYS A 313 -22.44 -10.63 18.25
N LYS A 314 -22.61 -9.34 18.56
CA LYS A 314 -22.73 -8.85 19.93
C LYS A 314 -23.92 -9.49 20.66
N LEU A 315 -25.10 -9.56 20.02
CA LEU A 315 -26.30 -10.18 20.59
C LEU A 315 -26.09 -11.67 20.88
N LEU A 316 -25.34 -12.37 20.03
CA LEU A 316 -25.08 -13.81 20.15
C LEU A 316 -23.84 -14.14 21.00
N GLY A 317 -23.15 -13.15 21.56
CA GLY A 317 -21.92 -13.33 22.30
C GLY A 317 -20.80 -13.93 21.44
N ILE A 318 -20.78 -13.60 20.14
CA ILE A 318 -19.76 -14.00 19.18
C ILE A 318 -18.74 -12.87 19.08
N ARG A 319 -17.46 -13.21 19.11
CA ARG A 319 -16.40 -12.20 19.00
C ARG A 319 -16.38 -11.57 17.60
N GLU A 320 -15.95 -10.31 17.50
CA GLU A 320 -15.93 -9.58 16.22
C GLU A 320 -15.03 -10.25 15.17
N ASP A 321 -13.94 -10.87 15.59
CA ASP A 321 -12.97 -11.59 14.74
C ASP A 321 -13.42 -12.98 14.29
N GLU A 322 -14.54 -13.51 14.81
CA GLU A 322 -15.08 -14.83 14.47
C GLU A 322 -16.08 -14.77 13.30
N HIS A 323 -16.11 -15.80 12.46
CA HIS A 323 -17.07 -15.89 11.36
C HIS A 323 -18.47 -16.28 11.86
N LEU A 324 -19.45 -15.36 11.73
CA LEU A 324 -20.82 -15.56 12.19
C LEU A 324 -21.43 -16.89 11.73
N LYS A 325 -21.22 -17.26 10.46
CA LYS A 325 -21.75 -18.54 9.92
C LYS A 325 -21.16 -19.77 10.60
N GLU A 326 -19.88 -19.76 10.90
CA GLU A 326 -19.19 -20.89 11.53
C GLU A 326 -19.60 -21.03 12.99
N GLU A 327 -19.67 -19.92 13.70
CA GLU A 327 -20.11 -19.91 15.11
C GLU A 327 -21.59 -20.28 15.26
N LEU A 328 -22.45 -19.85 14.35
CA LEU A 328 -23.84 -20.32 14.30
C LEU A 328 -23.92 -21.83 14.03
N LYS A 329 -23.13 -22.36 13.12
CA LYS A 329 -23.05 -23.83 12.90
C LYS A 329 -22.61 -24.55 14.18
N LYS A 330 -21.58 -24.06 14.87
CA LYS A 330 -21.13 -24.66 16.14
C LYS A 330 -22.20 -24.60 17.23
N LYS A 331 -22.94 -23.48 17.36
CA LYS A 331 -23.99 -23.30 18.39
C LYS A 331 -25.27 -24.07 18.10
N PHE A 332 -25.68 -24.18 16.84
CA PHE A 332 -26.99 -24.79 16.47
C PHE A 332 -26.90 -26.20 15.91
N PHE A 333 -25.71 -26.67 15.46
CA PHE A 333 -25.54 -28.02 14.91
C PHE A 333 -24.63 -28.93 15.77
N ARG A 334 -24.21 -28.49 16.97
CA ARG A 334 -23.71 -29.39 18.02
C ARG A 334 -24.89 -29.93 18.82
N ARG A 335 -25.70 -30.79 18.18
CA ARG A 335 -26.57 -31.78 18.83
C ARG A 335 -26.28 -33.13 18.24
#